data_dbd7107cb1cf6cad483624f413a0c9cb
#
_entry.id   dbd7107cb1cf6cad483624f413a0c9cb
#
_cell.length_a   1.000
_cell.length_b   1.000
_cell.length_c   1.000
_cell.angle_alpha   90.00
_cell.angle_beta   90.00
_cell.angle_gamma   90.00
#
_symmetry.space_group_name_H-M   'P 1'
#
loop_
_entity.id
_entity.type
_entity.pdbx_description
1 polymer ?
#
loop_
_entity_poly.entity_id
_entity_poly.type
_entity_poly.pdbx_seq_one_letter_code
_entity_poly.pdbx_strand_id
1 'polypeptide(L)'
;DLFQETLIHLWQGFEKFRNESKIETWVYRVTMNTCISMDRKEKRRGERIPLAVDIDLFDENDKDMEQVQMLYKRIQKLGLFDRAIIMLWLENLSYDEIGEIVGISAKNVSVRLVRIREELKKQ
;
A
#
# COMPACT_ATOMS: atom_id res chain seq x y z
N ASP A 1 0.14 -2.68 18.04
CA ASP A 1 -0.84 -2.19 17.06
C ASP A 1 -0.11 -1.41 15.96
N LEU A 2 -0.43 -1.73 14.72
CA LEU A 2 0.19 -1.13 13.54
C LEU A 2 0.04 0.39 13.49
N PHE A 3 -1.13 0.89 13.83
CA PHE A 3 -1.40 2.33 13.85
C PHE A 3 -0.51 3.05 14.88
N GLN A 4 -0.41 2.50 16.08
CA GLN A 4 0.42 3.06 17.13
C GLN A 4 1.90 3.04 16.77
N GLU A 5 2.38 1.92 16.21
CA GLU A 5 3.77 1.81 15.74
C GLU A 5 4.07 2.84 14.65
N THR A 6 3.16 3.04 13.73
CA THR A 6 3.30 4.04 12.66
C THR A 6 3.39 5.44 13.24
N LEU A 7 2.52 5.79 14.19
CA LEU A 7 2.55 7.10 14.84
C LEU A 7 3.88 7.35 15.57
N ILE A 8 4.40 6.32 16.26
CA ILE A 8 5.69 6.42 16.94
C ILE A 8 6.81 6.67 15.94
N HIS A 9 6.84 5.93 14.83
CA HIS A 9 7.87 6.11 13.81
C HIS A 9 7.78 7.49 13.14
N LEU A 10 6.56 7.98 12.88
CA LEU A 10 6.37 9.33 12.34
C LEU A 10 6.88 10.39 13.31
N TRP A 11 6.54 10.25 14.58
CA TRP A 11 6.98 11.19 15.61
C TRP A 11 8.50 11.21 15.72
N GLN A 12 9.13 10.04 15.79
CA GLN A 12 10.58 9.93 15.94
C GLN A 12 11.33 10.43 14.70
N GLY A 13 10.75 10.23 13.51
CA GLY A 13 11.38 10.62 12.26
C GLY A 13 11.13 12.07 11.83
N PHE A 14 10.18 12.75 12.45
CA PHE A 14 9.79 14.10 12.04
C PHE A 14 10.94 15.09 12.09
N GLU A 15 11.76 15.02 13.13
CA GLU A 15 12.94 15.90 13.27
C GLU A 15 14.00 15.64 12.19
N LYS A 16 14.04 14.44 11.64
CA LYS A 16 14.98 14.05 10.59
C LYS A 16 14.44 14.33 9.19
N PHE A 17 13.17 14.71 9.09
CA PHE A 17 12.57 15.06 7.82
C PHE A 17 13.13 16.40 7.35
N ARG A 18 13.81 16.38 6.19
CA ARG A 18 14.55 17.54 5.67
C ARG A 18 13.90 18.19 4.45
N ASN A 19 12.62 17.93 4.23
CA ASN A 19 11.87 18.42 3.06
C ASN A 19 12.49 18.01 1.72
N GLU A 20 13.18 16.87 1.69
CA GLU A 20 13.76 16.31 0.46
C GLU A 20 12.69 15.69 -0.44
N SER A 21 11.52 15.44 0.10
CA SER A 21 10.34 14.94 -0.62
C SER A 21 9.11 15.63 -0.07
N LYS A 22 7.97 15.42 -0.74
CA LYS A 22 6.69 15.90 -0.21
C LYS A 22 6.42 15.19 1.11
N ILE A 23 5.81 15.90 2.06
CA ILE A 23 5.47 15.33 3.36
C ILE A 23 4.58 14.09 3.22
N GLU A 24 3.67 14.10 2.25
CA GLU A 24 2.78 12.96 1.97
C GLU A 24 3.58 11.72 1.57
N THR A 25 4.58 11.88 0.69
CA THR A 25 5.47 10.79 0.27
C THR A 25 6.23 10.24 1.47
N TRP A 26 6.74 11.11 2.34
CA TRP A 26 7.45 10.71 3.54
C TRP A 26 6.54 9.91 4.50
N VAL A 27 5.31 10.38 4.71
CA VAL A 27 4.33 9.68 5.57
C VAL A 27 4.03 8.29 5.00
N TYR A 28 3.78 8.20 3.70
CA TYR A 28 3.55 6.90 3.05
C TYR A 28 4.75 5.97 3.20
N ARG A 29 5.97 6.49 3.03
CA ARG A 29 7.18 5.69 3.17
C ARG A 29 7.32 5.13 4.58
N VAL A 30 7.15 5.97 5.60
CA VAL A 30 7.24 5.53 7.00
C VAL A 30 6.17 4.48 7.29
N THR A 31 4.94 4.71 6.85
CA THR A 31 3.83 3.79 7.03
C THR A 31 4.10 2.45 6.37
N MET A 32 4.56 2.46 5.11
CA MET A 32 4.87 1.23 4.37
C MET A 32 6.03 0.46 5.00
N ASN A 33 7.08 1.16 5.42
CA ASN A 33 8.21 0.51 6.09
C ASN A 33 7.75 -0.16 7.39
N THR A 34 6.87 0.48 8.14
CA THR A 34 6.30 -0.09 9.36
C THR A 34 5.47 -1.33 9.05
N CYS A 35 4.60 -1.26 8.03
CA CYS A 35 3.78 -2.39 7.59
C CYS A 35 4.64 -3.58 7.18
N ILE A 36 5.67 -3.33 6.37
CA ILE A 36 6.57 -4.40 5.89
C ILE A 36 7.31 -5.03 7.06
N SER A 37 7.82 -4.22 8.00
CA SER A 37 8.53 -4.72 9.17
C SER A 37 7.64 -5.59 10.04
N MET A 38 6.41 -5.14 10.28
CA MET A 38 5.46 -5.91 11.10
C MET A 38 5.01 -7.19 10.39
N ASP A 39 4.80 -7.14 9.06
CA ASP A 39 4.44 -8.31 8.28
C ASP A 39 5.54 -9.38 8.34
N ARG A 40 6.81 -8.98 8.29
CA ARG A 40 7.94 -9.90 8.45
C ARG A 40 7.93 -10.57 9.81
N LYS A 41 7.66 -9.80 10.88
CA LYS A 41 7.57 -10.35 12.23
C LYS A 41 6.42 -11.34 12.37
N GLU A 42 5.27 -11.00 11.82
CA GLU A 42 4.09 -11.87 11.88
C GLU A 42 4.26 -13.15 11.06
N LYS A 43 4.93 -13.07 9.90
CA LYS A 43 5.26 -14.26 9.11
C LYS A 43 6.17 -15.23 9.88
N ARG A 44 7.12 -14.70 10.65
CA ARG A 44 7.97 -15.53 11.51
C ARG A 44 7.16 -16.23 12.60
N ARG A 45 6.05 -15.62 13.03
CA ARG A 45 5.12 -16.18 14.04
C ARG A 45 4.02 -17.04 13.40
N GLY A 46 3.95 -17.10 12.06
CA GLY A 46 2.89 -17.80 11.35
C GLY A 46 1.60 -17.01 11.18
N GLU A 47 1.61 -15.73 11.49
CA GLU A 47 0.47 -14.86 11.35
C GLU A 47 0.66 -13.90 10.18
N ARG A 48 -0.44 -13.32 9.67
CA ARG A 48 -0.38 -12.30 8.63
C ARG A 48 -1.11 -11.05 9.09
N ILE A 49 -0.52 -9.88 8.79
CA ILE A 49 -1.18 -8.61 9.01
C ILE A 49 -2.16 -8.37 7.86
N PRO A 50 -3.47 -8.23 8.14
CA PRO A 50 -4.40 -7.85 7.09
C PRO A 50 -4.24 -6.38 6.75
N LEU A 51 -3.84 -6.07 5.52
CA LEU A 51 -3.97 -4.73 4.96
C LEU A 51 -5.37 -4.65 4.36
N ALA A 52 -6.35 -4.42 5.21
CA ALA A 52 -7.75 -4.40 4.80
C ALA A 52 -8.13 -3.03 4.25
N VAL A 53 -8.77 -3.04 3.08
CA VAL A 53 -9.50 -1.86 2.61
C VAL A 53 -10.91 -1.98 3.17
N ASP A 54 -11.38 -0.93 3.81
CA ASP A 54 -12.72 -0.92 4.40
C ASP A 54 -13.76 -0.77 3.29
N ILE A 55 -14.42 -1.89 2.97
CA ILE A 55 -15.43 -1.96 1.92
C ILE A 55 -16.78 -1.40 2.41
N ASP A 56 -16.95 -1.29 3.73
CA ASP A 56 -18.22 -0.81 4.33
C ASP A 56 -18.46 0.69 4.10
N LEU A 57 -17.47 1.40 3.60
CA LEU A 57 -17.60 2.82 3.24
C LEU A 57 -18.40 3.06 1.96
N PHE A 58 -18.72 2.00 1.22
CA PHE A 58 -19.40 2.11 -0.08
C PHE A 58 -20.86 1.72 0.03
N ASP A 59 -21.72 2.45 -0.70
CA ASP A 59 -23.15 2.17 -0.78
C ASP A 59 -23.39 0.88 -1.59
N GLU A 60 -24.05 -0.09 -0.98
CA GLU A 60 -24.29 -1.41 -1.60
C GLU A 60 -25.30 -1.38 -2.77
N ASN A 61 -26.01 -0.28 -2.98
CA ASN A 61 -27.09 -0.17 -3.96
C ASN A 61 -26.66 0.32 -5.34
N ASP A 62 -25.37 0.60 -5.56
CA ASP A 62 -24.87 1.10 -6.84
C ASP A 62 -24.11 -0.03 -7.57
N LYS A 63 -24.49 -0.27 -8.85
CA LYS A 63 -23.82 -1.27 -9.69
C LYS A 63 -22.35 -0.96 -9.90
N ASP A 64 -22.00 0.32 -9.98
CA ASP A 64 -20.60 0.75 -10.07
C ASP A 64 -19.84 0.40 -8.79
N MET A 65 -20.52 0.44 -7.64
CA MET A 65 -19.95 0.03 -6.36
C MET A 65 -19.72 -1.47 -6.26
N GLU A 66 -20.56 -2.29 -6.88
CA GLU A 66 -20.32 -3.74 -6.94
C GLU A 66 -19.01 -4.04 -7.68
N GLN A 67 -18.73 -3.34 -8.78
CA GLN A 67 -17.49 -3.51 -9.54
C GLN A 67 -16.28 -3.04 -8.72
N VAL A 68 -16.42 -1.93 -8.00
CA VAL A 68 -15.36 -1.41 -7.12
C VAL A 68 -15.08 -2.40 -6.00
N GLN A 69 -16.12 -2.95 -5.38
CA GLN A 69 -15.97 -3.95 -4.32
C GLN A 69 -15.29 -5.23 -4.84
N MET A 70 -15.63 -5.69 -6.03
CA MET A 70 -14.95 -6.83 -6.66
C MET A 70 -13.47 -6.54 -6.88
N LEU A 71 -13.15 -5.34 -7.36
CA LEU A 71 -11.76 -4.94 -7.56
C LEU A 71 -10.98 -4.98 -6.25
N TYR A 72 -11.53 -4.41 -5.18
CA TYR A 72 -10.87 -4.42 -3.87
C TYR A 72 -10.70 -5.84 -3.33
N LYS A 73 -11.66 -6.72 -3.54
CA LYS A 73 -11.52 -8.13 -3.14
C LYS A 73 -10.37 -8.80 -3.87
N ARG A 74 -10.23 -8.53 -5.17
CA ARG A 74 -9.12 -9.05 -5.97
C ARG A 74 -7.77 -8.48 -5.50
N ILE A 75 -7.73 -7.18 -5.18
CA ILE A 75 -6.53 -6.54 -4.67
C ILE A 75 -6.11 -7.18 -3.33
N GLN A 76 -7.04 -7.51 -2.46
CA GLN A 76 -6.74 -8.15 -1.18
C GLN A 76 -6.09 -9.53 -1.31
N LYS A 77 -6.25 -10.19 -2.45
CA LYS A 77 -5.60 -11.48 -2.71
C LYS A 77 -4.13 -11.34 -3.12
N LEU A 78 -3.69 -10.15 -3.47
CA LEU A 78 -2.29 -9.87 -3.81
C LEU A 78 -1.42 -9.91 -2.55
N GLY A 79 -0.12 -10.14 -2.74
CA GLY A 79 0.84 -9.99 -1.65
C GLY A 79 0.89 -8.54 -1.15
N LEU A 80 1.40 -8.33 0.05
CA LEU A 80 1.44 -7.00 0.68
C LEU A 80 2.13 -5.97 -0.20
N PHE A 81 3.26 -6.32 -0.80
CA PHE A 81 4.06 -5.41 -1.62
C PHE A 81 3.31 -4.97 -2.88
N ASP A 82 2.72 -5.91 -3.60
CA ASP A 82 1.96 -5.61 -4.81
C ASP A 82 0.67 -4.85 -4.50
N ARG A 83 0.03 -5.18 -3.37
CA ARG A 83 -1.13 -4.44 -2.87
C ARG A 83 -0.79 -2.97 -2.64
N ALA A 84 0.34 -2.72 -1.98
CA ALA A 84 0.80 -1.37 -1.71
C ALA A 84 1.02 -0.59 -3.02
N ILE A 85 1.67 -1.20 -4.00
CA ILE A 85 1.95 -0.56 -5.28
C ILE A 85 0.66 -0.18 -6.00
N ILE A 86 -0.30 -1.09 -6.12
CA ILE A 86 -1.54 -0.81 -6.82
C ILE A 86 -2.39 0.23 -6.09
N MET A 87 -2.42 0.20 -4.76
CA MET A 87 -3.16 1.18 -3.99
C MET A 87 -2.58 2.58 -4.14
N LEU A 88 -1.26 2.72 -4.13
CA LEU A 88 -0.59 4.01 -4.36
C LEU A 88 -0.84 4.51 -5.78
N TRP A 89 -0.84 3.63 -6.76
CA TRP A 89 -1.15 3.98 -8.13
C TRP A 89 -2.58 4.49 -8.28
N LEU A 90 -3.53 3.87 -7.59
CA LEU A 90 -4.92 4.31 -7.59
C LEU A 90 -5.11 5.68 -6.93
N GLU A 91 -4.19 6.08 -6.03
CA GLU A 91 -4.14 7.41 -5.44
C GLU A 91 -3.44 8.43 -6.34
N ASN A 92 -3.17 8.07 -7.59
CA ASN A 92 -2.55 8.93 -8.61
C ASN A 92 -1.11 9.35 -8.31
N LEU A 93 -0.37 8.55 -7.53
CA LEU A 93 1.05 8.80 -7.36
C LEU A 93 1.82 8.41 -8.62
N SER A 94 2.89 9.14 -8.89
CA SER A 94 3.79 8.83 -10.02
C SER A 94 4.61 7.58 -9.72
N TYR A 95 5.18 6.97 -10.77
CA TYR A 95 6.06 5.82 -10.60
C TYR A 95 7.28 6.15 -9.76
N ASP A 96 7.82 7.37 -9.89
CA ASP A 96 8.94 7.83 -9.07
C ASP A 96 8.55 7.91 -7.59
N GLU A 97 7.38 8.48 -7.29
CA GLU A 97 6.89 8.58 -5.93
C GLU A 97 6.62 7.21 -5.32
N ILE A 98 5.97 6.31 -6.09
CA ILE A 98 5.73 4.94 -5.64
C ILE A 98 7.06 4.24 -5.36
N GLY A 99 8.03 4.37 -6.27
CA GLY A 99 9.34 3.78 -6.10
C GLY A 99 10.05 4.25 -4.85
N GLU A 100 9.97 5.54 -4.54
CA GLU A 100 10.52 6.09 -3.30
C GLU A 100 9.87 5.49 -2.05
N ILE A 101 8.57 5.30 -2.09
CA ILE A 101 7.82 4.77 -0.95
C ILE A 101 8.15 3.30 -0.71
N VAL A 102 8.14 2.48 -1.77
CA VAL A 102 8.31 1.03 -1.64
C VAL A 102 9.75 0.55 -1.80
N GLY A 103 10.67 1.45 -2.19
CA GLY A 103 12.11 1.15 -2.24
C GLY A 103 12.58 0.45 -3.50
N ILE A 104 11.95 0.71 -4.64
CA ILE A 104 12.40 0.20 -5.94
C ILE A 104 12.45 1.33 -6.97
N SER A 105 13.06 1.08 -8.13
CA SER A 105 13.13 2.09 -9.20
C SER A 105 11.78 2.30 -9.87
N ALA A 106 11.59 3.45 -10.48
CA ALA A 106 10.38 3.75 -11.25
C ALA A 106 10.15 2.72 -12.37
N LYS A 107 11.22 2.25 -13.01
CA LYS A 107 11.15 1.21 -14.03
C LYS A 107 10.57 -0.09 -13.44
N ASN A 108 11.03 -0.49 -12.27
CA ASN A 108 10.54 -1.69 -11.61
C ASN A 108 9.09 -1.54 -11.15
N VAL A 109 8.68 -0.34 -10.73
CA VAL A 109 7.28 -0.03 -10.44
C VAL A 109 6.43 -0.28 -11.69
N SER A 110 6.85 0.24 -12.83
CA SER A 110 6.14 0.07 -14.10
C SER A 110 5.98 -1.40 -14.46
N VAL A 111 7.06 -2.19 -14.38
CA VAL A 111 7.04 -3.62 -14.67
C VAL A 111 6.09 -4.37 -13.74
N ARG A 112 6.16 -4.07 -12.45
CA ARG A 112 5.28 -4.71 -11.46
C ARG A 112 3.82 -4.35 -11.68
N LEU A 113 3.52 -3.10 -12.02
CA LEU A 113 2.15 -2.69 -12.31
C LEU A 113 1.54 -3.44 -13.49
N VAL A 114 2.33 -3.69 -14.54
CA VAL A 114 1.87 -4.49 -15.67
C VAL A 114 1.46 -5.89 -15.19
N ARG A 115 2.30 -6.54 -14.40
CA ARG A 115 2.02 -7.87 -13.84
C ARG A 115 0.80 -7.87 -12.92
N ILE A 116 0.71 -6.87 -12.04
CA ILE A 116 -0.41 -6.74 -11.10
C ILE A 116 -1.72 -6.60 -11.87
N ARG A 117 -1.75 -5.75 -12.89
CA ARG A 117 -2.95 -5.52 -13.69
C ARG A 117 -3.35 -6.76 -14.46
N GLU A 118 -2.39 -7.52 -14.99
CA GLU A 118 -2.66 -8.81 -15.64
C GLU A 118 -3.25 -9.82 -14.66
N GLU A 119 -2.67 -9.90 -13.46
CA GLU A 119 -3.17 -10.76 -12.39
C GLU A 119 -4.61 -10.43 -12.01
N LEU A 120 -4.92 -9.15 -11.87
CA LEU A 120 -6.26 -8.69 -11.52
C LEU A 120 -7.30 -9.03 -12.60
N LYS A 121 -6.90 -9.06 -13.87
CA LYS A 121 -7.80 -9.44 -14.96
C LYS A 121 -8.12 -10.93 -14.98
N LYS A 122 -7.22 -11.76 -14.48
CA LYS A 122 -7.39 -13.23 -14.49
C LYS A 122 -8.31 -13.73 -13.38
N GLN A 123 -8.57 -12.91 -12.41
CA GLN A 123 -9.43 -13.29 -11.28
C GLN A 123 -10.92 -13.01 -11.60
#